data_3f527443ae02618bb87da2911f47b583
#
_entry.id   3f527443ae02618bb87da2911f47b583
#
_cell.length_a   1.000
_cell.length_b   1.000
_cell.length_c   1.000
_cell.angle_alpha   90.00
_cell.angle_beta   90.00
_cell.angle_gamma   90.00
#
_symmetry.space_group_name_H-M   'P 1'
#
loop_
_entity.id
_entity.type
_entity.pdbx_description
1 polymer ?
#
loop_
_entity_poly.entity_id
_entity_poly.type
_entity_poly.pdbx_seq_one_letter_code
_entity_poly.pdbx_strand_id
1 'polypeptide(L)'
;AHRVEQWVVMSGSQKEALGKAGVITLGNLVDWISLKGDRWYDELPGYGVRRAENLLAWLHRWTLTPAPGLSRLPALANSRELQISSPYEMQPLTSMLWPEELDGSDGKFRALTANTMEASNDVEAVQAWFRKIQQKSPHTQEAYQRAIERLILWAIHERKRALSSLTEDDFFAFKKFLINPPEHWVQVAKGTKQKYTDGWRPLRGPLNAQSLNVTFSAVRAMYTHWKKSGYISANAALAVDGQKRDEVTMDVFRSFTEADLQVVGETFADLPDGPAKRRLRALFRLIENAGLRRAEVAQARWAHVQTDRALERGVESRVLEVLGKGMRKRTVPLNAATMQALREHRKDREELMAQGKLALFTQVKPED
;
A
#
# COMPACT_ATOMS: atom_id res chain seq x y z
N ALA A 1 11.02 -25.43 2.91
CA ALA A 1 11.67 -24.27 3.49
C ALA A 1 10.72 -23.08 3.38
N HIS A 2 10.34 -22.47 4.49
CA HIS A 2 9.41 -21.34 4.54
C HIS A 2 10.13 -20.07 4.08
N ARG A 3 9.66 -19.44 3.01
CA ARG A 3 10.23 -18.18 2.51
C ARG A 3 9.90 -17.01 3.44
N VAL A 4 10.88 -16.17 3.77
CA VAL A 4 10.71 -14.98 4.65
C VAL A 4 9.57 -14.08 4.18
N GLU A 5 9.44 -13.88 2.87
CA GLU A 5 8.39 -13.02 2.28
C GLU A 5 6.96 -13.46 2.56
N GLN A 6 6.76 -14.74 2.90
CA GLN A 6 5.45 -15.32 3.21
C GLN A 6 5.03 -15.04 4.65
N TRP A 7 5.99 -14.82 5.55
CA TRP A 7 5.79 -14.76 7.00
C TRP A 7 6.09 -13.39 7.61
N VAL A 8 7.01 -12.64 6.99
CA VAL A 8 7.43 -11.33 7.48
C VAL A 8 7.06 -10.26 6.47
N VAL A 9 6.22 -9.31 6.90
CA VAL A 9 5.83 -8.17 6.04
C VAL A 9 6.98 -7.18 5.96
N MET A 10 7.50 -6.98 4.76
CA MET A 10 8.65 -6.13 4.47
C MET A 10 8.39 -5.19 3.30
N SER A 11 9.01 -4.02 3.34
CA SER A 11 9.03 -3.10 2.19
C SER A 11 9.90 -3.66 1.05
N GLY A 12 9.74 -3.12 -0.16
CA GLY A 12 10.56 -3.52 -1.31
C GLY A 12 12.07 -3.37 -1.05
N SER A 13 12.48 -2.26 -0.43
CA SER A 13 13.88 -2.00 -0.07
C SER A 13 14.43 -2.99 0.97
N GLN A 14 13.59 -3.43 1.91
CA GLN A 14 13.96 -4.43 2.92
C GLN A 14 14.10 -5.82 2.32
N LYS A 15 13.21 -6.20 1.41
CA LYS A 15 13.30 -7.46 0.64
C LYS A 15 14.56 -7.48 -0.21
N GLU A 16 14.90 -6.38 -0.86
CA GLU A 16 16.11 -6.25 -1.64
C GLU A 16 17.38 -6.38 -0.78
N ALA A 17 17.40 -5.74 0.40
CA ALA A 17 18.51 -5.84 1.34
C ALA A 17 18.71 -7.27 1.84
N LEU A 18 17.62 -7.98 2.21
CA LEU A 18 17.70 -9.38 2.61
C LEU A 18 18.08 -10.29 1.44
N GLY A 19 17.60 -10.02 0.23
CA GLY A 19 17.97 -10.75 -0.97
C GLY A 19 19.48 -10.65 -1.27
N LYS A 20 20.06 -9.45 -1.16
CA LYS A 20 21.51 -9.21 -1.27
C LYS A 20 22.33 -9.94 -0.20
N ALA A 21 21.76 -10.08 1.00
CA ALA A 21 22.37 -10.84 2.09
C ALA A 21 22.15 -12.37 2.00
N GLY A 22 21.48 -12.87 0.94
CA GLY A 22 21.18 -14.30 0.76
C GLY A 22 20.10 -14.84 1.69
N VAL A 23 19.31 -13.96 2.33
CA VAL A 23 18.27 -14.33 3.29
C VAL A 23 16.95 -14.57 2.56
N ILE A 24 16.67 -15.81 2.22
CA ILE A 24 15.49 -16.23 1.44
C ILE A 24 14.46 -16.94 2.33
N THR A 25 14.92 -17.71 3.31
CA THR A 25 14.07 -18.53 4.18
C THR A 25 14.09 -18.03 5.62
N LEU A 26 13.10 -18.44 6.42
CA LEU A 26 13.09 -18.13 7.87
C LEU A 26 14.33 -18.65 8.58
N GLY A 27 14.84 -19.83 8.16
CA GLY A 27 16.11 -20.35 8.68
C GLY A 27 17.28 -19.41 8.37
N ASN A 28 17.42 -18.97 7.10
CA ASN A 28 18.44 -18.00 6.75
C ASN A 28 18.28 -16.67 7.53
N LEU A 29 17.05 -16.25 7.82
CA LEU A 29 16.79 -15.05 8.60
C LEU A 29 17.28 -15.21 10.04
N VAL A 30 17.02 -16.35 10.67
CA VAL A 30 17.49 -16.66 12.02
C VAL A 30 19.01 -16.70 12.08
N ASP A 31 19.65 -17.39 11.12
CA ASP A 31 21.10 -17.46 11.04
C ASP A 31 21.74 -16.09 10.81
N TRP A 32 21.13 -15.29 9.94
CA TRP A 32 21.58 -13.94 9.65
C TRP A 32 21.43 -12.99 10.85
N ILE A 33 20.29 -13.01 11.57
CA ILE A 33 20.08 -12.26 12.80
C ILE A 33 21.13 -12.68 13.85
N SER A 34 21.35 -13.97 14.01
CA SER A 34 22.33 -14.51 14.97
C SER A 34 23.76 -14.08 14.66
N LEU A 35 24.09 -13.98 13.38
CA LEU A 35 25.41 -13.52 12.93
C LEU A 35 25.61 -12.01 13.15
N LYS A 36 24.56 -11.20 12.94
CA LYS A 36 24.63 -9.73 13.04
C LYS A 36 24.50 -9.23 14.49
N GLY A 37 24.00 -10.07 15.39
CA GLY A 37 23.84 -9.73 16.81
C GLY A 37 22.72 -8.73 17.10
N ASP A 38 22.82 -7.99 18.20
CA ASP A 38 21.72 -7.19 18.77
C ASP A 38 21.20 -6.06 17.85
N ARG A 39 22.02 -5.58 16.94
CA ARG A 39 21.68 -4.46 16.05
C ARG A 39 21.47 -4.88 14.59
N TRP A 40 21.10 -6.12 14.34
CA TRP A 40 20.84 -6.67 13.02
C TRP A 40 19.87 -5.84 12.14
N TYR A 41 18.92 -5.16 12.78
CA TYR A 41 17.91 -4.35 12.10
C TYR A 41 18.45 -3.06 11.49
N ASP A 42 19.62 -2.57 11.91
CA ASP A 42 20.26 -1.39 11.31
C ASP A 42 20.65 -1.63 9.84
N GLU A 43 20.82 -2.88 9.46
CA GLU A 43 21.10 -3.29 8.06
C GLU A 43 19.85 -3.24 7.15
N LEU A 44 18.65 -3.09 7.74
CA LEU A 44 17.40 -3.05 6.99
C LEU A 44 16.87 -1.62 6.91
N PRO A 45 16.77 -1.03 5.70
CA PRO A 45 16.28 0.33 5.52
C PRO A 45 14.92 0.56 6.19
N GLY A 46 14.86 1.51 7.15
CA GLY A 46 13.64 1.86 7.87
C GLY A 46 13.06 0.77 8.78
N TYR A 47 13.90 -0.17 9.23
CA TYR A 47 13.49 -1.23 10.16
C TYR A 47 13.92 -0.84 11.58
N GLY A 48 13.03 -0.20 12.34
CA GLY A 48 13.33 0.29 13.69
C GLY A 48 13.37 -0.80 14.76
N VAL A 49 13.97 -0.47 15.92
CA VAL A 49 14.16 -1.33 17.09
C VAL A 49 12.89 -2.09 17.49
N ARG A 50 11.77 -1.39 17.64
CA ARG A 50 10.49 -1.97 18.09
C ARG A 50 9.97 -3.05 17.13
N ARG A 51 10.20 -2.88 15.83
CA ARG A 51 9.84 -3.86 14.83
C ARG A 51 10.76 -5.08 14.87
N ALA A 52 12.02 -4.86 15.16
CA ALA A 52 13.00 -5.91 15.35
C ALA A 52 12.68 -6.76 16.57
N GLU A 53 12.34 -6.13 17.70
CA GLU A 53 11.92 -6.80 18.93
C GLU A 53 10.67 -7.66 18.74
N ASN A 54 9.66 -7.13 18.02
CA ASN A 54 8.44 -7.89 17.71
C ASN A 54 8.74 -9.10 16.81
N LEU A 55 9.63 -8.96 15.85
CA LEU A 55 10.03 -10.08 15.00
C LEU A 55 10.80 -11.14 15.79
N LEU A 56 11.71 -10.73 16.68
CA LEU A 56 12.43 -11.64 17.58
C LEU A 56 11.46 -12.36 18.51
N ALA A 57 10.53 -11.64 19.15
CA ALA A 57 9.52 -12.24 20.02
C ALA A 57 8.66 -13.26 19.26
N TRP A 58 8.26 -12.96 18.00
CA TRP A 58 7.55 -13.89 17.15
C TRP A 58 8.39 -15.10 16.78
N LEU A 59 9.66 -14.92 16.39
CA LEU A 59 10.58 -16.03 16.12
C LEU A 59 10.78 -16.90 17.36
N HIS A 60 10.95 -16.33 18.55
CA HIS A 60 11.11 -17.07 19.80
C HIS A 60 9.88 -17.92 20.17
N ARG A 61 8.65 -17.52 19.82
CA ARG A 61 7.45 -18.35 20.03
C ARG A 61 7.47 -19.64 19.21
N TRP A 62 8.05 -19.61 18.01
CA TRP A 62 8.21 -20.82 17.20
C TRP A 62 9.29 -21.76 17.74
N THR A 63 10.12 -21.31 18.70
CA THR A 63 11.19 -22.11 19.31
C THR A 63 10.73 -23.01 20.43
N LEU A 64 9.48 -22.91 20.88
CA LEU A 64 8.91 -23.82 21.90
C LEU A 64 8.74 -25.25 21.35
N THR A 65 8.81 -25.45 20.04
CA THR A 65 9.09 -26.74 19.41
C THR A 65 10.59 -26.83 19.13
N PRO A 66 11.32 -27.85 19.59
CA PRO A 66 12.77 -27.92 19.51
C PRO A 66 13.22 -28.14 18.05
N ALA A 67 13.34 -27.05 17.29
CA ALA A 67 14.05 -27.07 16.01
C ALA A 67 15.54 -26.72 16.30
N PRO A 68 16.49 -27.59 15.90
CA PRO A 68 17.90 -27.32 16.12
C PRO A 68 18.31 -26.06 15.34
N GLY A 69 18.84 -25.06 16.05
CA GLY A 69 19.37 -23.84 15.48
C GLY A 69 18.79 -22.53 16.07
N LEU A 70 17.63 -22.55 16.68
CA LEU A 70 16.98 -21.34 17.21
C LEU A 70 17.51 -20.89 18.59
N SER A 71 18.29 -21.71 19.26
CA SER A 71 19.03 -21.34 20.48
C SER A 71 20.16 -20.30 20.24
N ARG A 72 20.38 -19.90 18.99
CA ARG A 72 21.43 -18.93 18.58
C ARG A 72 20.89 -17.50 18.36
N LEU A 73 19.58 -17.26 18.50
CA LEU A 73 19.06 -15.90 18.42
C LEU A 73 19.65 -15.08 19.58
N PRO A 74 20.02 -13.81 19.34
CA PRO A 74 20.46 -12.91 20.42
C PRO A 74 19.48 -12.99 21.58
N ALA A 75 19.99 -13.16 22.79
CA ALA A 75 19.18 -12.95 23.98
C ALA A 75 18.62 -11.53 23.84
N LEU A 76 17.30 -11.38 24.06
CA LEU A 76 16.67 -10.07 24.08
C LEU A 76 17.44 -9.22 25.10
N ALA A 77 18.40 -8.43 24.58
CA ALA A 77 19.32 -7.66 25.39
C ALA A 77 18.54 -6.55 26.08
N ASN A 78 18.63 -6.54 27.36
CA ASN A 78 17.99 -5.69 28.33
C ASN A 78 16.54 -6.07 28.64
N SER A 79 16.45 -6.79 29.74
CA SER A 79 15.30 -6.80 30.63
C SER A 79 15.10 -5.43 31.36
N ARG A 80 15.01 -4.32 30.67
CA ARG A 80 13.81 -3.51 30.86
C ARG A 80 12.72 -4.48 30.52
N GLU A 81 11.93 -4.90 31.51
CA GLU A 81 10.77 -5.77 31.34
C GLU A 81 10.27 -5.58 29.93
N LEU A 82 10.45 -6.58 29.07
CA LEU A 82 9.78 -6.59 27.80
C LEU A 82 8.34 -6.33 28.18
N GLN A 83 7.93 -5.09 28.11
CA GLN A 83 6.54 -4.79 27.90
C GLN A 83 6.32 -5.43 26.54
N ILE A 84 6.08 -6.74 26.60
CA ILE A 84 5.45 -7.50 25.51
C ILE A 84 4.27 -6.62 25.22
N SER A 85 4.36 -5.86 24.12
CA SER A 85 3.28 -4.95 23.74
C SER A 85 2.06 -5.80 23.82
N SER A 86 1.17 -5.49 24.76
CA SER A 86 0.01 -6.32 25.00
C SER A 86 -0.59 -6.62 23.62
N PRO A 87 -0.99 -7.84 23.28
CA PRO A 87 -1.67 -8.09 22.00
C PRO A 87 -2.86 -7.17 21.82
N TYR A 88 -3.30 -6.52 22.88
CA TYR A 88 -4.32 -5.49 22.91
C TYR A 88 -3.77 -4.05 22.81
N GLU A 89 -2.49 -3.83 22.56
CA GLU A 89 -1.97 -2.52 22.18
C GLU A 89 -2.26 -2.25 20.70
N MET A 90 -2.81 -1.07 20.40
CA MET A 90 -3.16 -0.70 19.03
C MET A 90 -1.91 -0.47 18.20
N GLN A 91 -1.59 -1.43 17.34
CA GLN A 91 -0.41 -1.44 16.47
C GLN A 91 -0.81 -1.76 15.04
N PRO A 92 -0.03 -1.31 14.03
CA PRO A 92 -0.22 -1.76 12.66
C PRO A 92 -0.17 -3.28 12.55
N LEU A 93 -0.97 -3.86 11.67
CA LEU A 93 -1.09 -5.31 11.47
C LEU A 93 0.26 -6.02 11.28
N THR A 94 1.24 -5.32 10.73
CA THR A 94 2.60 -5.84 10.47
C THR A 94 3.47 -5.98 11.72
N SER A 95 3.07 -5.37 12.83
CA SER A 95 3.78 -5.43 14.13
C SER A 95 2.91 -5.98 15.25
N MET A 96 1.62 -6.16 14.99
CA MET A 96 0.66 -6.65 15.97
C MET A 96 0.89 -8.15 16.25
N LEU A 97 0.87 -8.50 17.53
CA LEU A 97 0.71 -9.88 17.96
C LEU A 97 -0.78 -10.20 17.96
N TRP A 98 -1.17 -11.23 17.22
CA TRP A 98 -2.55 -11.68 17.23
C TRP A 98 -2.81 -12.48 18.51
N PRO A 99 -3.85 -12.15 19.30
CA PRO A 99 -4.20 -12.95 20.50
C PRO A 99 -4.57 -14.38 20.10
N GLU A 100 -4.02 -15.36 20.79
CA GLU A 100 -4.27 -16.79 20.48
C GLU A 100 -5.76 -17.14 20.60
N GLU A 101 -6.44 -16.58 21.61
CA GLU A 101 -7.86 -16.79 21.85
C GLU A 101 -8.77 -16.14 20.79
N LEU A 102 -8.22 -15.28 19.93
CA LEU A 102 -8.93 -14.58 18.86
C LEU A 102 -8.38 -14.92 17.46
N ASP A 103 -7.54 -15.92 17.36
CA ASP A 103 -6.92 -16.32 16.10
C ASP A 103 -7.90 -17.02 15.12
N GLY A 104 -9.08 -17.42 15.59
CA GLY A 104 -10.13 -18.03 14.80
C GLY A 104 -9.96 -19.52 14.55
N SER A 105 -9.06 -20.21 15.25
CA SER A 105 -8.96 -21.68 15.20
C SER A 105 -10.31 -22.32 15.52
N ASP A 106 -11.00 -21.81 16.56
CA ASP A 106 -12.32 -22.23 17.02
C ASP A 106 -13.44 -21.24 16.59
N GLY A 107 -13.26 -20.57 15.46
CA GLY A 107 -14.20 -19.55 14.99
C GLY A 107 -15.61 -20.13 14.74
N LYS A 108 -16.65 -19.40 15.22
CA LYS A 108 -18.06 -19.82 15.19
C LYS A 108 -18.56 -20.29 13.82
N PHE A 109 -18.11 -19.65 12.77
CA PHE A 109 -18.52 -19.95 11.40
C PHE A 109 -17.45 -20.70 10.61
N ARG A 110 -16.45 -21.26 11.29
CA ARG A 110 -15.48 -22.16 10.66
C ARG A 110 -16.17 -23.36 10.04
N ALA A 111 -15.79 -23.70 8.81
CA ALA A 111 -16.23 -24.97 8.23
C ALA A 111 -15.41 -26.12 8.83
N LEU A 112 -16.09 -27.23 9.13
CA LEU A 112 -15.46 -28.43 9.69
C LEU A 112 -14.72 -29.27 8.64
N THR A 113 -14.85 -28.91 7.36
CA THR A 113 -14.22 -29.60 6.23
C THR A 113 -12.91 -28.93 5.84
N ALA A 114 -12.06 -29.66 5.10
CA ALA A 114 -10.84 -29.10 4.53
C ALA A 114 -11.16 -27.89 3.62
N ASN A 115 -10.32 -26.85 3.68
CA ASN A 115 -10.46 -25.67 2.85
C ASN A 115 -9.31 -25.58 1.83
N THR A 116 -9.58 -25.00 0.66
CA THR A 116 -8.60 -24.92 -0.43
C THR A 116 -7.47 -23.91 -0.18
N MET A 117 -7.55 -23.15 0.91
CA MET A 117 -6.47 -22.23 1.34
C MET A 117 -5.48 -22.88 2.28
N GLU A 118 -5.78 -24.11 2.78
CA GLU A 118 -5.00 -24.82 3.81
C GLU A 118 -4.79 -23.96 5.07
N ALA A 119 -5.77 -23.10 5.37
CA ALA A 119 -5.69 -22.19 6.51
C ALA A 119 -6.29 -22.85 7.76
N SER A 120 -5.51 -22.88 8.82
CA SER A 120 -5.90 -23.43 10.13
C SER A 120 -6.59 -22.39 11.02
N ASN A 121 -6.32 -21.10 10.79
CA ASN A 121 -6.84 -19.99 11.58
C ASN A 121 -7.06 -18.73 10.71
N ASP A 122 -7.64 -17.68 11.31
CA ASP A 122 -7.95 -16.43 10.63
C ASP A 122 -6.70 -15.69 10.14
N VAL A 123 -5.57 -15.84 10.85
CA VAL A 123 -4.29 -15.22 10.47
C VAL A 123 -3.83 -15.74 9.11
N GLU A 124 -3.81 -17.08 8.96
CA GLU A 124 -3.44 -17.76 7.72
C GLU A 124 -4.43 -17.46 6.59
N ALA A 125 -5.73 -17.42 6.91
CA ALA A 125 -6.78 -17.09 5.96
C ALA A 125 -6.68 -15.63 5.46
N VAL A 126 -6.33 -14.67 6.32
CA VAL A 126 -6.05 -13.28 5.94
C VAL A 126 -4.81 -13.21 5.05
N GLN A 127 -3.75 -13.95 5.39
CA GLN A 127 -2.54 -14.01 4.56
C GLN A 127 -2.83 -14.60 3.17
N ALA A 128 -3.63 -15.67 3.10
CA ALA A 128 -4.08 -16.25 1.83
C ALA A 128 -4.85 -15.21 0.99
N TRP A 129 -5.72 -14.43 1.63
CA TRP A 129 -6.41 -13.33 0.98
C TRP A 129 -5.44 -12.25 0.47
N PHE A 130 -4.44 -11.84 1.26
CA PHE A 130 -3.46 -10.86 0.82
C PHE A 130 -2.62 -11.36 -0.35
N ARG A 131 -2.25 -12.64 -0.40
CA ARG A 131 -1.62 -13.25 -1.58
C ARG A 131 -2.51 -13.13 -2.82
N LYS A 132 -3.80 -13.42 -2.68
CA LYS A 132 -4.76 -13.33 -3.79
C LYS A 132 -4.88 -11.91 -4.35
N ILE A 133 -4.93 -10.88 -3.50
CA ILE A 133 -5.07 -9.49 -3.98
C ILE A 133 -3.80 -8.91 -4.59
N GLN A 134 -2.65 -9.58 -4.50
CA GLN A 134 -1.42 -9.16 -5.19
C GLN A 134 -1.58 -9.07 -6.73
N GLN A 135 -2.58 -9.76 -7.28
CA GLN A 135 -2.92 -9.65 -8.71
C GLN A 135 -3.67 -8.34 -9.06
N LYS A 136 -4.08 -7.56 -8.07
CA LYS A 136 -4.77 -6.27 -8.28
C LYS A 136 -3.76 -5.13 -8.39
N SER A 137 -4.24 -3.95 -8.86
CA SER A 137 -3.39 -2.76 -8.92
C SER A 137 -2.87 -2.38 -7.53
N PRO A 138 -1.65 -1.79 -7.40
CA PRO A 138 -1.07 -1.38 -6.13
C PRO A 138 -2.01 -0.53 -5.26
N HIS A 139 -2.72 0.42 -5.85
CA HIS A 139 -3.70 1.26 -5.13
C HIS A 139 -4.88 0.44 -4.57
N THR A 140 -5.31 -0.59 -5.30
CA THR A 140 -6.38 -1.48 -4.81
C THR A 140 -5.86 -2.35 -3.67
N GLN A 141 -4.63 -2.86 -3.78
CA GLN A 141 -3.98 -3.63 -2.73
C GLN A 141 -3.91 -2.82 -1.43
N GLU A 142 -3.37 -1.60 -1.49
CA GLU A 142 -3.25 -0.70 -0.34
C GLU A 142 -4.62 -0.36 0.28
N ALA A 143 -5.63 -0.09 -0.55
CA ALA A 143 -6.97 0.23 -0.07
C ALA A 143 -7.59 -0.97 0.66
N TYR A 144 -7.43 -2.17 0.11
CA TYR A 144 -7.96 -3.39 0.69
C TYR A 144 -7.20 -3.80 1.97
N GLN A 145 -5.87 -3.68 1.97
CA GLN A 145 -5.06 -3.92 3.16
C GLN A 145 -5.48 -3.01 4.32
N ARG A 146 -5.65 -1.70 4.06
CA ARG A 146 -6.12 -0.74 5.08
C ARG A 146 -7.52 -1.06 5.59
N ALA A 147 -8.41 -1.51 4.70
CA ALA A 147 -9.76 -1.89 5.09
C ALA A 147 -9.77 -3.11 6.02
N ILE A 148 -9.02 -4.14 5.67
CA ILE A 148 -8.92 -5.37 6.46
C ILE A 148 -8.14 -5.13 7.77
N GLU A 149 -7.07 -4.32 7.74
CA GLU A 149 -6.36 -3.90 8.96
C GLU A 149 -7.31 -3.26 9.98
N ARG A 150 -8.20 -2.36 9.53
CA ARG A 150 -9.21 -1.75 10.40
C ARG A 150 -10.20 -2.75 10.96
N LEU A 151 -10.65 -3.69 10.16
CA LEU A 151 -11.56 -4.74 10.62
C LEU A 151 -10.91 -5.63 11.66
N ILE A 152 -9.68 -6.07 11.43
CA ILE A 152 -8.93 -6.92 12.37
C ILE A 152 -8.73 -6.20 13.70
N LEU A 153 -8.22 -4.97 13.66
CA LEU A 153 -8.01 -4.18 14.87
C LEU A 153 -9.33 -3.97 15.62
N TRP A 154 -10.40 -3.63 14.91
CA TRP A 154 -11.71 -3.46 15.53
C TRP A 154 -12.26 -4.75 16.14
N ALA A 155 -12.14 -5.87 15.45
CA ALA A 155 -12.58 -7.17 15.95
C ALA A 155 -11.83 -7.56 17.24
N ILE A 156 -10.53 -7.30 17.31
CA ILE A 156 -9.69 -7.61 18.47
C ILE A 156 -9.92 -6.63 19.62
N HIS A 157 -9.89 -5.31 19.34
CA HIS A 157 -9.91 -4.31 20.40
C HIS A 157 -11.31 -4.00 20.93
N GLU A 158 -12.31 -3.90 20.05
CA GLU A 158 -13.67 -3.48 20.42
C GLU A 158 -14.61 -4.67 20.62
N ARG A 159 -14.49 -5.72 19.79
CA ARG A 159 -15.44 -6.85 19.86
C ARG A 159 -14.92 -8.04 20.63
N LYS A 160 -13.60 -8.17 20.79
CA LYS A 160 -12.97 -9.34 21.42
C LYS A 160 -13.45 -10.64 20.77
N ARG A 161 -13.47 -10.66 19.42
CA ARG A 161 -13.96 -11.79 18.61
C ARG A 161 -13.03 -12.07 17.46
N ALA A 162 -12.87 -13.35 17.15
CA ALA A 162 -12.21 -13.80 15.93
C ALA A 162 -13.00 -13.34 14.69
N LEU A 163 -12.32 -13.10 13.56
CA LEU A 163 -12.98 -12.67 12.32
C LEU A 163 -13.99 -13.72 11.83
N SER A 164 -13.65 -15.01 11.92
CA SER A 164 -14.55 -16.13 11.57
C SER A 164 -15.73 -16.30 12.52
N SER A 165 -15.81 -15.51 13.59
CA SER A 165 -16.93 -15.49 14.55
C SER A 165 -17.81 -14.23 14.44
N LEU A 166 -17.49 -13.28 13.55
CA LEU A 166 -18.25 -12.05 13.40
C LEU A 166 -19.63 -12.31 12.78
N THR A 167 -20.66 -11.76 13.42
CA THR A 167 -22.06 -11.85 13.02
C THR A 167 -22.49 -10.67 12.15
N GLU A 168 -23.71 -10.69 11.62
CA GLU A 168 -24.29 -9.58 10.90
C GLU A 168 -24.37 -8.31 11.77
N ASP A 169 -24.78 -8.44 13.04
CA ASP A 169 -24.80 -7.35 14.01
C ASP A 169 -23.42 -6.74 14.24
N ASP A 170 -22.35 -7.58 14.22
CA ASP A 170 -20.99 -7.09 14.32
C ASP A 170 -20.61 -6.22 13.11
N PHE A 171 -21.02 -6.59 11.92
CA PHE A 171 -20.75 -5.78 10.72
C PHE A 171 -21.58 -4.49 10.70
N PHE A 172 -22.81 -4.49 11.18
CA PHE A 172 -23.58 -3.25 11.40
C PHE A 172 -22.89 -2.35 12.44
N ALA A 173 -22.44 -2.92 13.55
CA ALA A 173 -21.68 -2.18 14.56
C ALA A 173 -20.35 -1.63 14.01
N PHE A 174 -19.64 -2.39 13.19
CA PHE A 174 -18.41 -1.93 12.52
C PHE A 174 -18.68 -0.76 11.58
N LYS A 175 -19.78 -0.81 10.81
CA LYS A 175 -20.19 0.33 9.95
C LYS A 175 -20.44 1.59 10.77
N LYS A 176 -21.21 1.47 11.87
CA LYS A 176 -21.49 2.57 12.77
C LYS A 176 -20.23 3.14 13.42
N PHE A 177 -19.32 2.27 13.83
CA PHE A 177 -18.02 2.63 14.36
C PHE A 177 -17.17 3.43 13.36
N LEU A 178 -17.11 3.03 12.10
CA LEU A 178 -16.35 3.75 11.06
C LEU A 178 -16.93 5.13 10.73
N ILE A 179 -18.24 5.31 10.90
CA ILE A 179 -18.92 6.59 10.72
C ILE A 179 -18.63 7.53 11.88
N ASN A 180 -18.56 7.03 13.10
CA ASN A 180 -18.28 7.81 14.30
C ASN A 180 -17.25 7.09 15.19
N PRO A 181 -15.98 7.09 14.82
CA PRO A 181 -14.94 6.40 15.57
C PRO A 181 -14.62 7.15 16.87
N PRO A 182 -14.34 6.42 17.97
CA PRO A 182 -13.83 7.01 19.20
C PRO A 182 -12.52 7.75 18.99
N GLU A 183 -12.24 8.78 19.78
CA GLU A 183 -11.06 9.64 19.64
C GLU A 183 -9.76 8.85 19.70
N HIS A 184 -9.66 7.83 20.54
CA HIS A 184 -8.46 7.00 20.68
C HIS A 184 -8.16 6.13 19.44
N TRP A 185 -9.06 6.06 18.46
CA TRP A 185 -8.86 5.43 17.16
C TRP A 185 -8.42 6.41 16.08
N VAL A 186 -8.46 7.71 16.37
CA VAL A 186 -8.22 8.77 15.40
C VAL A 186 -6.83 9.38 15.63
N GLN A 187 -6.10 9.60 14.55
CA GLN A 187 -4.80 10.25 14.56
C GLN A 187 -4.94 11.74 14.82
N VAL A 188 -4.53 12.21 15.99
CA VAL A 188 -4.69 13.62 16.43
C VAL A 188 -3.65 14.56 15.82
N ALA A 189 -2.45 14.10 15.48
CA ALA A 189 -1.37 14.96 15.00
C ALA A 189 -1.57 15.38 13.52
N LYS A 190 -1.44 16.68 13.23
CA LYS A 190 -1.28 17.19 11.87
C LYS A 190 0.03 16.63 11.29
N GLY A 191 -0.09 15.80 10.27
CA GLY A 191 1.04 15.12 9.64
C GLY A 191 0.82 13.61 9.60
N THR A 192 1.46 12.96 8.65
CA THR A 192 1.40 11.50 8.54
C THR A 192 2.40 10.94 9.54
N LYS A 193 1.95 10.56 10.76
CA LYS A 193 2.80 9.69 11.57
C LYS A 193 3.04 8.41 10.78
N GLN A 194 4.28 8.05 10.64
CA GLN A 194 4.63 6.79 9.97
C GLN A 194 3.98 5.63 10.72
N LYS A 195 3.51 4.64 10.01
CA LYS A 195 3.19 3.34 10.59
C LYS A 195 4.42 2.94 11.43
N TYR A 196 4.20 2.39 12.61
CA TYR A 196 5.26 1.96 13.55
C TYR A 196 5.85 3.05 14.47
N THR A 197 5.29 4.26 14.50
CA THR A 197 5.63 5.27 15.53
C THR A 197 4.62 5.24 16.67
N ASP A 198 5.07 5.59 17.87
CA ASP A 198 4.19 5.70 19.04
C ASP A 198 3.03 6.65 18.77
N GLY A 199 1.84 6.22 19.20
CA GLY A 199 0.61 6.96 18.95
C GLY A 199 0.07 6.87 17.53
N TRP A 200 0.54 5.91 16.70
CA TRP A 200 -0.14 5.61 15.44
C TRP A 200 -1.58 5.14 15.67
N ARG A 201 -2.49 5.57 14.80
CA ARG A 201 -3.90 5.17 14.81
C ARG A 201 -4.36 4.83 13.40
N PRO A 202 -5.31 3.86 13.23
CA PRO A 202 -5.72 3.37 11.91
C PRO A 202 -6.64 4.34 11.17
N LEU A 203 -7.23 5.32 11.85
CA LEU A 203 -8.15 6.28 11.28
C LEU A 203 -7.60 7.71 11.37
N ARG A 204 -7.98 8.55 10.42
CA ARG A 204 -7.72 10.00 10.44
C ARG A 204 -8.97 10.82 10.81
N GLY A 205 -10.09 10.14 11.03
CA GLY A 205 -11.40 10.70 11.31
C GLY A 205 -12.51 9.77 10.80
N PRO A 206 -13.75 10.21 10.88
CA PRO A 206 -14.92 9.54 10.32
C PRO A 206 -14.74 9.21 8.85
N LEU A 207 -15.19 8.03 8.40
CA LEU A 207 -15.16 7.67 7.01
C LEU A 207 -16.37 8.23 6.26
N ASN A 208 -16.13 8.87 5.13
CA ASN A 208 -17.18 9.27 4.20
C ASN A 208 -17.78 8.06 3.45
N ALA A 209 -18.93 8.25 2.79
CA ALA A 209 -19.66 7.22 2.07
C ALA A 209 -18.79 6.44 1.07
N GLN A 210 -17.91 7.12 0.33
CA GLN A 210 -17.02 6.48 -0.63
C GLN A 210 -16.00 5.56 0.05
N SER A 211 -15.37 6.02 1.14
CA SER A 211 -14.40 5.25 1.92
C SER A 211 -15.05 4.05 2.61
N LEU A 212 -16.27 4.21 3.12
CA LEU A 212 -17.09 3.12 3.67
C LEU A 212 -17.37 2.07 2.60
N ASN A 213 -17.82 2.48 1.41
CA ASN A 213 -18.11 1.56 0.30
C ASN A 213 -16.87 0.77 -0.13
N VAL A 214 -15.69 1.41 -0.19
CA VAL A 214 -14.43 0.71 -0.48
C VAL A 214 -14.09 -0.28 0.64
N THR A 215 -14.26 0.11 1.91
CA THR A 215 -14.00 -0.75 3.06
C THR A 215 -14.89 -2.00 3.02
N PHE A 216 -16.20 -1.83 2.87
CA PHE A 216 -17.12 -2.96 2.82
C PHE A 216 -16.99 -3.79 1.54
N SER A 217 -16.56 -3.20 0.43
CA SER A 217 -16.21 -3.97 -0.77
C SER A 217 -15.02 -4.91 -0.52
N ALA A 218 -14.00 -4.45 0.19
CA ALA A 218 -12.86 -5.28 0.56
C ALA A 218 -13.25 -6.39 1.53
N VAL A 219 -14.00 -6.06 2.58
CA VAL A 219 -14.49 -7.00 3.60
C VAL A 219 -15.36 -8.09 2.95
N ARG A 220 -16.38 -7.70 2.19
CA ARG A 220 -17.24 -8.66 1.50
C ARG A 220 -16.47 -9.55 0.53
N ALA A 221 -15.48 -8.99 -0.19
CA ALA A 221 -14.65 -9.77 -1.10
C ALA A 221 -13.79 -10.80 -0.36
N MET A 222 -13.25 -10.47 0.81
CA MET A 222 -12.51 -11.40 1.66
C MET A 222 -13.40 -12.53 2.18
N TYR A 223 -14.52 -12.21 2.80
CA TYR A 223 -15.46 -13.21 3.32
C TYR A 223 -16.08 -14.07 2.22
N THR A 224 -16.36 -13.51 1.05
CA THR A 224 -16.80 -14.28 -0.12
C THR A 224 -15.72 -15.25 -0.58
N HIS A 225 -14.46 -14.85 -0.54
CA HIS A 225 -13.35 -15.74 -0.86
C HIS A 225 -13.25 -16.87 0.18
N TRP A 226 -13.30 -16.53 1.46
CA TRP A 226 -13.26 -17.50 2.55
C TRP A 226 -14.38 -18.54 2.45
N LYS A 227 -15.62 -18.10 2.15
CA LYS A 227 -16.75 -19.01 1.94
C LYS A 227 -16.53 -19.91 0.72
N LYS A 228 -16.11 -19.34 -0.42
CA LYS A 228 -15.85 -20.11 -1.64
C LYS A 228 -14.70 -21.12 -1.49
N SER A 229 -13.74 -20.83 -0.64
CA SER A 229 -12.60 -21.70 -0.35
C SER A 229 -12.90 -22.75 0.71
N GLY A 230 -14.11 -22.76 1.26
CA GLY A 230 -14.50 -23.72 2.31
C GLY A 230 -13.91 -23.40 3.70
N TYR A 231 -13.41 -22.18 3.92
CA TYR A 231 -12.86 -21.79 5.21
C TYR A 231 -13.95 -21.45 6.23
N ILE A 232 -15.01 -20.78 5.79
CA ILE A 232 -16.20 -20.46 6.59
C ILE A 232 -17.47 -21.01 5.94
N SER A 233 -18.45 -21.39 6.76
CA SER A 233 -19.75 -21.90 6.33
C SER A 233 -20.74 -20.79 5.97
N ALA A 234 -20.64 -19.59 6.58
CA ALA A 234 -21.52 -18.45 6.37
C ALA A 234 -20.73 -17.16 6.07
N ASN A 235 -21.35 -16.22 5.37
CA ASN A 235 -20.76 -14.90 5.09
C ASN A 235 -21.68 -13.80 5.61
N ALA A 236 -21.50 -13.45 6.88
CA ALA A 236 -22.26 -12.43 7.56
C ALA A 236 -21.98 -11.00 7.03
N ALA A 237 -20.84 -10.79 6.36
CA ALA A 237 -20.48 -9.47 5.79
C ALA A 237 -21.40 -9.03 4.63
N LEU A 238 -22.21 -9.93 4.07
CA LEU A 238 -23.16 -9.62 3.02
C LEU A 238 -24.38 -8.84 3.52
N ALA A 239 -24.71 -8.92 4.82
CA ALA A 239 -25.86 -8.26 5.40
C ALA A 239 -25.78 -6.72 5.37
N VAL A 240 -24.55 -6.16 5.28
CA VAL A 240 -24.35 -4.71 5.29
C VAL A 240 -24.35 -4.15 3.89
N ASP A 241 -25.36 -3.37 3.57
CA ASP A 241 -25.43 -2.63 2.30
C ASP A 241 -24.43 -1.50 2.22
N GLY A 242 -24.05 -1.17 0.99
CA GLY A 242 -23.31 0.05 0.70
C GLY A 242 -24.10 1.30 1.10
N GLN A 243 -23.36 2.36 1.38
CA GLN A 243 -23.99 3.67 1.59
C GLN A 243 -24.31 4.31 0.24
N LYS A 244 -25.53 4.85 0.07
CA LYS A 244 -25.84 5.64 -1.12
C LYS A 244 -24.81 6.76 -1.23
N ARG A 245 -24.28 6.93 -2.43
CA ARG A 245 -23.45 8.10 -2.72
C ARG A 245 -24.41 9.24 -2.96
N ASP A 246 -24.11 10.39 -2.39
CA ASP A 246 -24.70 11.62 -2.87
C ASP A 246 -24.41 11.73 -4.36
N GLU A 247 -25.37 12.18 -5.16
CA GLU A 247 -25.12 12.43 -6.57
C GLU A 247 -23.92 13.37 -6.66
N VAL A 248 -22.86 12.89 -7.31
CA VAL A 248 -21.68 13.70 -7.55
C VAL A 248 -22.05 14.67 -8.64
N THR A 249 -22.67 15.77 -8.28
CA THR A 249 -22.73 16.95 -9.14
C THR A 249 -21.30 17.36 -9.44
N MET A 250 -20.99 17.48 -10.71
CA MET A 250 -19.68 17.95 -11.16
C MET A 250 -19.46 19.33 -10.55
N ASP A 251 -18.52 19.39 -9.62
CA ASP A 251 -18.16 20.65 -8.96
C ASP A 251 -17.31 21.48 -9.95
N VAL A 252 -17.98 22.31 -10.71
CA VAL A 252 -17.34 23.20 -11.70
C VAL A 252 -16.35 24.17 -11.05
N PHE A 253 -16.50 24.48 -9.77
CA PHE A 253 -15.57 25.34 -9.02
C PHE A 253 -14.21 24.67 -8.72
N ARG A 254 -14.06 23.38 -9.00
CA ARG A 254 -12.77 22.67 -8.95
C ARG A 254 -11.97 22.73 -10.25
N SER A 255 -12.54 23.29 -11.29
CA SER A 255 -11.82 23.51 -12.57
C SER A 255 -11.06 24.85 -12.48
N PHE A 256 -9.85 24.86 -13.01
CA PHE A 256 -9.12 26.11 -13.18
C PHE A 256 -9.88 27.04 -14.12
N THR A 257 -10.06 28.28 -13.70
CA THR A 257 -10.55 29.36 -14.57
C THR A 257 -9.40 29.87 -15.44
N GLU A 258 -9.70 30.66 -16.44
CA GLU A 258 -8.70 31.31 -17.29
C GLU A 258 -7.79 32.22 -16.48
N ALA A 259 -8.33 32.90 -15.48
CA ALA A 259 -7.57 33.72 -14.55
C ALA A 259 -6.59 32.87 -13.70
N ASP A 260 -7.02 31.71 -13.22
CA ASP A 260 -6.13 30.80 -12.49
C ASP A 260 -4.98 30.30 -13.38
N LEU A 261 -5.26 29.99 -14.65
CA LEU A 261 -4.24 29.58 -15.62
C LEU A 261 -3.25 30.73 -15.94
N GLN A 262 -3.72 31.97 -15.97
CA GLN A 262 -2.85 33.13 -16.11
C GLN A 262 -1.90 33.28 -14.92
N VAL A 263 -2.40 33.18 -13.68
CA VAL A 263 -1.57 33.22 -12.47
C VAL A 263 -0.52 32.10 -12.47
N VAL A 264 -0.91 30.90 -12.91
CA VAL A 264 0.03 29.78 -13.07
C VAL A 264 1.11 30.15 -14.10
N GLY A 265 0.73 30.75 -15.22
CA GLY A 265 1.65 31.21 -16.26
C GLY A 265 2.66 32.23 -15.74
N GLU A 266 2.21 33.23 -15.00
CA GLU A 266 3.04 34.27 -14.35
C GLU A 266 3.98 33.62 -13.32
N THR A 267 3.47 32.71 -12.47
CA THR A 267 4.29 31.93 -11.52
C THR A 267 5.40 31.15 -12.24
N PHE A 268 5.11 30.55 -13.39
CA PHE A 268 6.14 29.89 -14.19
C PHE A 268 7.17 30.86 -14.75
N ALA A 269 6.78 32.08 -15.13
CA ALA A 269 7.71 33.07 -15.61
C ALA A 269 8.73 33.50 -14.54
N ASP A 270 8.26 33.63 -13.30
CA ASP A 270 9.07 34.07 -12.15
C ASP A 270 10.03 33.02 -11.61
N LEU A 271 9.81 31.75 -11.93
CA LEU A 271 10.72 30.67 -11.51
C LEU A 271 12.11 30.86 -12.15
N PRO A 272 13.20 30.58 -11.40
CA PRO A 272 14.55 30.57 -11.96
C PRO A 272 14.65 29.63 -13.15
N ASP A 273 15.33 30.06 -14.22
CA ASP A 273 15.52 29.20 -15.38
C ASP A 273 16.42 27.98 -15.03
N GLY A 274 16.05 26.83 -15.52
CA GLY A 274 16.79 25.58 -15.24
C GLY A 274 16.00 24.33 -15.52
N PRO A 275 16.64 23.16 -15.37
CA PRO A 275 16.01 21.85 -15.62
C PRO A 275 14.73 21.61 -14.79
N ALA A 276 14.70 22.13 -13.56
CA ALA A 276 13.53 21.99 -12.68
C ALA A 276 12.31 22.74 -13.23
N LYS A 277 12.48 23.98 -13.69
CA LYS A 277 11.43 24.79 -14.33
C LYS A 277 10.93 24.13 -15.60
N ARG A 278 11.83 23.68 -16.48
CA ARG A 278 11.46 23.02 -17.74
C ARG A 278 10.73 21.69 -17.50
N ARG A 279 11.18 20.90 -16.52
CA ARG A 279 10.47 19.69 -16.08
C ARG A 279 9.06 20.00 -15.59
N LEU A 280 8.91 20.99 -14.71
CA LEU A 280 7.60 21.38 -14.17
C LEU A 280 6.66 21.86 -15.29
N ARG A 281 7.17 22.66 -16.25
CA ARG A 281 6.43 23.09 -17.43
C ARG A 281 5.95 21.90 -18.26
N ALA A 282 6.82 20.93 -18.53
CA ALA A 282 6.46 19.73 -19.29
C ALA A 282 5.35 18.91 -18.58
N LEU A 283 5.46 18.73 -17.26
CA LEU A 283 4.43 18.06 -16.45
C LEU A 283 3.10 18.80 -16.51
N PHE A 284 3.11 20.11 -16.33
CA PHE A 284 1.91 20.93 -16.37
C PHE A 284 1.21 20.88 -17.72
N ARG A 285 1.98 21.01 -18.82
CA ARG A 285 1.42 20.90 -20.18
C ARG A 285 0.79 19.56 -20.50
N LEU A 286 1.35 18.45 -19.98
CA LEU A 286 0.75 17.13 -20.13
C LEU A 286 -0.57 17.01 -19.37
N ILE A 287 -0.70 17.63 -18.20
CA ILE A 287 -1.93 17.64 -17.43
C ILE A 287 -2.99 18.54 -18.08
N GLU A 288 -2.60 19.77 -18.39
CA GLU A 288 -3.50 20.82 -18.91
C GLU A 288 -4.02 20.48 -20.31
N ASN A 289 -3.11 20.23 -21.27
CA ASN A 289 -3.49 20.08 -22.68
C ASN A 289 -3.84 18.65 -23.08
N ALA A 290 -3.19 17.66 -22.45
CA ALA A 290 -3.41 16.26 -22.80
C ALA A 290 -4.33 15.52 -21.81
N GLY A 291 -4.79 16.16 -20.74
CA GLY A 291 -5.71 15.61 -19.75
C GLY A 291 -5.19 14.35 -19.05
N LEU A 292 -3.88 14.24 -18.88
CA LEU A 292 -3.26 13.07 -18.27
C LEU A 292 -3.45 13.06 -16.75
N ARG A 293 -3.74 11.87 -16.21
CA ARG A 293 -3.71 11.67 -14.77
C ARG A 293 -2.27 11.67 -14.25
N ARG A 294 -2.07 12.03 -12.99
CA ARG A 294 -0.75 12.05 -12.35
C ARG A 294 0.08 10.78 -12.59
N ALA A 295 -0.52 9.60 -12.48
CA ALA A 295 0.16 8.33 -12.71
C ALA A 295 0.52 8.13 -14.19
N GLU A 296 -0.32 8.60 -15.11
CA GLU A 296 -0.08 8.52 -16.56
C GLU A 296 1.07 9.45 -16.96
N VAL A 297 1.12 10.65 -16.37
CA VAL A 297 2.25 11.59 -16.58
C VAL A 297 3.56 10.96 -16.07
N ALA A 298 3.54 10.35 -14.89
CA ALA A 298 4.73 9.70 -14.32
C ALA A 298 5.23 8.49 -15.13
N GLN A 299 4.35 7.84 -15.89
CA GLN A 299 4.66 6.70 -16.74
C GLN A 299 4.85 7.06 -18.21
N ALA A 300 4.64 8.33 -18.58
CA ALA A 300 4.84 8.79 -19.94
C ALA A 300 6.31 8.63 -20.36
N ARG A 301 6.53 8.04 -21.52
CA ARG A 301 7.86 7.81 -22.10
C ARG A 301 7.96 8.43 -23.47
N TRP A 302 9.16 8.86 -23.85
CA TRP A 302 9.38 9.41 -25.18
C TRP A 302 9.08 8.39 -26.29
N ALA A 303 9.37 7.12 -26.07
CA ALA A 303 9.08 6.03 -26.98
C ALA A 303 7.57 5.86 -27.30
N HIS A 304 6.68 6.39 -26.45
CA HIS A 304 5.25 6.38 -26.66
C HIS A 304 4.73 7.58 -27.47
N VAL A 305 5.61 8.53 -27.83
CA VAL A 305 5.27 9.66 -28.71
C VAL A 305 5.38 9.20 -30.16
N GLN A 306 4.27 9.26 -30.87
CA GLN A 306 4.17 8.80 -32.26
C GLN A 306 3.73 9.96 -33.18
N THR A 307 4.00 9.81 -34.47
CA THR A 307 3.44 10.72 -35.48
C THR A 307 2.02 10.25 -35.80
N ASP A 308 1.06 11.17 -35.73
CA ASP A 308 -0.30 10.86 -36.14
C ASP A 308 -0.34 10.72 -37.68
N ARG A 309 -0.64 9.52 -38.15
CA ARG A 309 -0.74 9.23 -39.58
C ARG A 309 -2.12 9.57 -40.20
N ALA A 310 -3.08 9.90 -39.33
CA ALA A 310 -4.44 10.16 -39.79
C ALA A 310 -4.65 11.60 -40.29
N LEU A 311 -3.73 12.51 -40.01
CA LEU A 311 -3.79 13.90 -40.51
C LEU A 311 -3.04 14.01 -41.83
N GLU A 312 -3.76 13.87 -42.93
CA GLU A 312 -3.31 14.28 -44.27
C GLU A 312 -3.12 15.79 -44.31
N ARG A 313 -2.02 16.22 -44.92
CA ARG A 313 -1.62 17.62 -45.26
C ARG A 313 -0.78 18.35 -44.22
N GLY A 314 0.51 18.03 -44.17
CA GLY A 314 1.53 19.04 -43.90
C GLY A 314 1.71 19.53 -42.44
N VAL A 315 0.82 19.15 -41.53
CA VAL A 315 0.94 19.49 -40.11
C VAL A 315 1.46 18.26 -39.36
N GLU A 316 2.67 18.37 -38.82
CA GLU A 316 3.23 17.30 -37.97
C GLU A 316 2.42 17.21 -36.67
N SER A 317 1.40 16.37 -36.65
CA SER A 317 0.64 16.07 -35.46
C SER A 317 1.34 14.95 -34.69
N ARG A 318 1.55 15.16 -33.41
CA ARG A 318 2.14 14.17 -32.49
C ARG A 318 1.08 13.71 -31.52
N VAL A 319 1.12 12.41 -31.25
CA VAL A 319 0.22 11.79 -30.28
C VAL A 319 1.03 11.01 -29.27
N LEU A 320 0.52 10.94 -28.04
CA LEU A 320 1.08 10.12 -26.96
C LEU A 320 0.17 8.91 -26.73
N GLU A 321 0.73 7.71 -26.84
CA GLU A 321 0.05 6.49 -26.38
C GLU A 321 0.11 6.42 -24.85
N VAL A 322 -1.04 6.31 -24.22
CA VAL A 322 -1.20 6.32 -22.76
C VAL A 322 -1.89 5.04 -22.31
N LEU A 323 -1.33 4.40 -21.31
CA LEU A 323 -1.95 3.25 -20.64
C LEU A 323 -2.78 3.75 -19.47
N GLY A 324 -4.09 3.74 -19.62
CA GLY A 324 -5.03 4.21 -18.60
C GLY A 324 -5.44 3.14 -17.59
N LYS A 325 -6.39 3.50 -16.73
CA LYS A 325 -6.96 2.59 -15.72
C LYS A 325 -7.53 1.32 -16.40
N GLY A 326 -7.16 0.16 -15.84
CA GLY A 326 -7.61 -1.14 -16.38
C GLY A 326 -6.84 -1.58 -17.62
N MET A 327 -5.60 -1.11 -17.80
CA MET A 327 -4.73 -1.45 -18.94
C MET A 327 -5.30 -1.03 -20.30
N ARG A 328 -6.20 -0.05 -20.32
CA ARG A 328 -6.78 0.46 -21.57
C ARG A 328 -5.85 1.46 -22.22
N LYS A 329 -5.40 1.16 -23.41
CA LYS A 329 -4.61 2.09 -24.23
C LYS A 329 -5.52 3.16 -24.82
N ARG A 330 -5.05 4.39 -24.82
CA ARG A 330 -5.65 5.51 -25.58
C ARG A 330 -4.56 6.39 -26.13
N THR A 331 -4.87 7.07 -27.21
CA THR A 331 -3.99 8.04 -27.86
C THR A 331 -4.47 9.44 -27.51
N VAL A 332 -3.56 10.32 -27.16
CA VAL A 332 -3.86 11.72 -26.80
C VAL A 332 -3.05 12.64 -27.69
N PRO A 333 -3.67 13.62 -28.35
CA PRO A 333 -2.94 14.58 -29.19
C PRO A 333 -2.05 15.49 -28.35
N LEU A 334 -0.88 15.82 -28.88
CA LEU A 334 0.07 16.74 -28.27
C LEU A 334 0.19 18.00 -29.14
N ASN A 335 -0.17 19.15 -28.60
CA ASN A 335 0.00 20.41 -29.29
C ASN A 335 1.48 20.84 -29.36
N ALA A 336 1.79 21.83 -30.22
CA ALA A 336 3.14 22.29 -30.42
C ALA A 336 3.84 22.79 -29.13
N ALA A 337 3.11 23.49 -28.26
CA ALA A 337 3.65 24.01 -27.00
C ALA A 337 4.01 22.86 -26.03
N THR A 338 3.18 21.82 -25.96
CA THR A 338 3.46 20.60 -25.17
C THR A 338 4.69 19.88 -25.72
N MET A 339 4.75 19.71 -27.05
CA MET A 339 5.90 19.06 -27.68
C MET A 339 7.20 19.82 -27.47
N GLN A 340 7.16 21.15 -27.53
CA GLN A 340 8.33 21.98 -27.24
C GLN A 340 8.80 21.77 -25.78
N ALA A 341 7.89 21.87 -24.82
CA ALA A 341 8.23 21.66 -23.40
C ALA A 341 8.82 20.25 -23.12
N LEU A 342 8.29 19.22 -23.79
CA LEU A 342 8.82 17.85 -23.70
C LEU A 342 10.22 17.73 -24.31
N ARG A 343 10.49 18.36 -25.46
CA ARG A 343 11.82 18.38 -26.10
C ARG A 343 12.86 19.08 -25.22
N GLU A 344 12.51 20.24 -24.64
CA GLU A 344 13.38 20.98 -23.72
C GLU A 344 13.70 20.12 -22.48
N HIS A 345 12.70 19.52 -21.87
CA HIS A 345 12.89 18.62 -20.73
C HIS A 345 13.74 17.39 -21.09
N ARG A 346 13.54 16.80 -22.26
CA ARG A 346 14.34 15.68 -22.75
C ARG A 346 15.80 16.07 -22.89
N LYS A 347 16.10 17.23 -23.50
CA LYS A 347 17.47 17.73 -23.63
C LYS A 347 18.16 17.88 -22.29
N ASP A 348 17.47 18.46 -21.29
CA ASP A 348 18.01 18.57 -19.94
C ASP A 348 18.33 17.19 -19.33
N ARG A 349 17.48 16.19 -19.55
CA ARG A 349 17.73 14.85 -19.07
C ARG A 349 18.96 14.21 -19.73
N GLU A 350 19.09 14.35 -21.03
CA GLU A 350 20.24 13.86 -21.78
C GLU A 350 21.55 14.51 -21.27
N GLU A 351 21.55 15.80 -21.02
CA GLU A 351 22.70 16.54 -20.47
C GLU A 351 23.02 16.09 -19.02
N LEU A 352 22.01 15.94 -18.16
CA LEU A 352 22.20 15.48 -16.79
C LEU A 352 22.71 14.02 -16.73
N MET A 353 22.29 13.19 -17.68
CA MET A 353 22.78 11.82 -17.80
C MET A 353 24.23 11.79 -18.23
N ALA A 354 24.60 12.59 -19.23
CA ALA A 354 26.00 12.72 -19.68
C ALA A 354 26.91 13.21 -18.53
N GLN A 355 26.40 13.99 -17.59
CA GLN A 355 27.10 14.45 -16.39
C GLN A 355 27.08 13.44 -15.22
N GLY A 356 26.45 12.27 -15.38
CA GLY A 356 26.29 11.28 -14.31
C GLY A 356 25.34 11.70 -13.17
N LYS A 357 24.66 12.83 -13.30
CA LYS A 357 23.79 13.39 -12.23
C LYS A 357 22.40 12.77 -12.17
N LEU A 358 21.98 12.03 -13.18
CA LEU A 358 20.65 11.39 -13.25
C LEU A 358 20.62 9.95 -12.72
N ALA A 359 21.79 9.32 -12.56
CA ALA A 359 21.90 7.92 -12.14
C ALA A 359 21.28 7.63 -10.77
N LEU A 360 21.09 8.65 -9.91
CA LEU A 360 20.48 8.50 -8.57
C LEU A 360 18.94 8.45 -8.57
N PHE A 361 18.27 8.81 -9.68
CA PHE A 361 16.81 8.99 -9.66
C PHE A 361 16.03 8.18 -10.71
N THR A 362 16.71 7.54 -11.66
CA THR A 362 16.00 6.79 -12.70
C THR A 362 16.79 5.57 -13.14
N GLN A 363 16.25 4.39 -12.92
CA GLN A 363 16.62 3.16 -13.62
C GLN A 363 16.09 3.14 -15.08
N VAL A 364 15.70 4.29 -15.62
CA VAL A 364 15.09 4.43 -16.94
C VAL A 364 16.18 4.77 -17.93
N LYS A 365 16.35 3.94 -18.93
CA LYS A 365 17.30 4.18 -20.03
C LYS A 365 16.94 5.43 -20.84
N PRO A 366 17.90 6.09 -21.50
CA PRO A 366 17.65 7.28 -22.32
C PRO A 366 16.60 7.09 -23.41
N GLU A 367 16.42 5.88 -23.84
CA GLU A 367 15.52 5.48 -24.93
C GLU A 367 14.06 5.33 -24.43
N ASP A 368 13.84 5.28 -23.16
CA ASP A 368 12.53 5.22 -22.50
C ASP A 368 12.04 6.63 -22.13
#